data_1271b5633f322571bdcb4a8d86b0aa09
#
_entry.id   1271b5633f322571bdcb4a8d86b0aa09
#
_cell.length_a   1.000
_cell.length_b   1.000
_cell.length_c   1.000
_cell.angle_alpha   90.00
_cell.angle_beta   90.00
_cell.angle_gamma   90.00
#
_symmetry.space_group_name_H-M   'P 1'
#
loop_
_entity.id
_entity.type
_entity.pdbx_description
1 polymer ?
#
loop_
_entity_poly.entity_id
_entity_poly.type
_entity_poly.pdbx_seq_one_letter_code
_entity_poly.pdbx_strand_id
1 'polypeptide(L)'
;FGVMPKTSGCSPADFAHVYDRIHAERPDATILHLAYSEVTTCSHQSSKIAAAGRDYVFSMDTRFVSVGQSLVAVETAKYIEAHPDATVDEIFAFTNTVMDRVLLGFVPTDLAFLKAGGRLSNVAFLGAHLLKIKPCIEVTGGKFVATKKFRGSMLKCARAFIDHMVAKGEIDYSHIGLAYSVGLSEELRADMEVYAHELGFK
;
A
#
# COMPACT_ATOMS: atom_id res chain seq x y z
N PHE A 1 -24.50 3.62 4.10
CA PHE A 1 -24.22 3.83 5.52
C PHE A 1 -24.62 5.24 5.90
N GLY A 2 -25.41 5.41 6.96
CA GLY A 2 -25.89 6.74 7.44
C GLY A 2 -24.80 7.56 8.15
N VAL A 3 -23.62 7.00 8.39
CA VAL A 3 -22.51 7.66 9.10
C VAL A 3 -21.21 7.44 8.33
N MET A 4 -20.42 8.51 8.16
CA MET A 4 -19.10 8.43 7.55
C MET A 4 -18.14 7.68 8.49
N PRO A 5 -17.51 6.56 8.05
CA PRO A 5 -16.57 5.83 8.88
C PRO A 5 -15.31 6.67 9.14
N LYS A 6 -14.72 6.47 10.31
CA LYS A 6 -13.46 7.08 10.72
C LYS A 6 -12.44 5.98 11.02
N THR A 7 -11.18 6.28 10.82
CA THR A 7 -10.05 5.40 11.15
C THR A 7 -9.11 6.13 12.10
N SER A 8 -8.44 5.37 12.96
CA SER A 8 -7.35 5.83 13.82
C SER A 8 -6.12 4.93 13.63
N GLY A 9 -4.94 5.46 13.89
CA GLY A 9 -3.72 4.66 13.99
C GLY A 9 -3.73 3.82 15.27
N CYS A 10 -2.98 2.71 15.27
CA CYS A 10 -2.75 1.91 16.47
C CYS A 10 -1.85 2.66 17.46
N SER A 11 -2.10 2.47 18.75
CA SER A 11 -1.29 3.05 19.83
C SER A 11 0.00 2.25 20.06
N PRO A 12 1.01 2.82 20.75
CA PRO A 12 2.17 2.04 21.17
C PRO A 12 1.83 0.81 22.02
N ALA A 13 0.79 0.89 22.85
CA ALA A 13 0.34 -0.25 23.66
C ALA A 13 -0.21 -1.41 22.81
N ASP A 14 -0.92 -1.10 21.73
CA ASP A 14 -1.42 -2.12 20.80
C ASP A 14 -0.27 -2.89 20.16
N PHE A 15 0.77 -2.18 19.69
CA PHE A 15 1.97 -2.79 19.12
C PHE A 15 2.75 -3.60 20.16
N ALA A 16 2.97 -3.03 21.37
CA ALA A 16 3.68 -3.71 22.44
C ALA A 16 3.00 -5.04 22.78
N HIS A 17 1.68 -5.03 22.94
CA HIS A 17 0.91 -6.25 23.20
C HIS A 17 1.13 -7.34 22.14
N VAL A 18 1.17 -6.97 20.86
CA VAL A 18 1.41 -7.93 19.78
C VAL A 18 2.84 -8.45 19.79
N TYR A 19 3.84 -7.57 19.98
CA TYR A 19 5.25 -7.95 20.03
C TYR A 19 5.54 -8.89 21.21
N ASP A 20 5.04 -8.56 22.39
CA ASP A 20 5.23 -9.36 23.60
C ASP A 20 4.56 -10.74 23.47
N ARG A 21 3.37 -10.81 22.85
CA ARG A 21 2.70 -12.07 22.57
C ARG A 21 3.50 -12.94 21.61
N ILE A 22 4.00 -12.39 20.50
CA ILE A 22 4.80 -13.15 19.53
C ILE A 22 6.09 -13.65 20.21
N HIS A 23 6.75 -12.81 20.98
CA HIS A 23 7.97 -13.18 21.70
C HIS A 23 7.71 -14.27 22.76
N ALA A 24 6.58 -14.21 23.47
CA ALA A 24 6.21 -15.25 24.44
C ALA A 24 5.96 -16.61 23.75
N GLU A 25 5.38 -16.61 22.56
CA GLU A 25 5.13 -17.82 21.76
C GLU A 25 6.41 -18.34 21.06
N ARG A 26 7.34 -17.45 20.71
CA ARG A 26 8.57 -17.73 19.97
C ARG A 26 9.74 -16.89 20.50
N PRO A 27 10.34 -17.26 21.65
CA PRO A 27 11.38 -16.45 22.30
C PRO A 27 12.65 -16.21 21.47
N ASP A 28 12.97 -17.13 20.56
CA ASP A 28 14.17 -17.06 19.72
C ASP A 28 13.90 -16.36 18.36
N ALA A 29 12.66 -15.91 18.12
CA ALA A 29 12.33 -15.28 16.85
C ALA A 29 12.60 -13.77 16.85
N THR A 30 13.15 -13.28 15.74
CA THR A 30 13.23 -11.85 15.44
C THR A 30 11.94 -11.39 14.75
N ILE A 31 11.41 -10.26 15.18
CA ILE A 31 10.20 -9.65 14.60
C ILE A 31 10.61 -8.53 13.64
N LEU A 32 10.29 -8.71 12.35
CA LEU A 32 10.44 -7.66 11.35
C LEU A 32 9.08 -7.02 11.08
N HIS A 33 8.87 -5.80 11.53
CA HIS A 33 7.65 -5.05 11.31
C HIS A 33 7.79 -4.16 10.07
N LEU A 34 7.18 -4.57 8.96
CA LEU A 34 7.09 -3.78 7.73
C LEU A 34 5.87 -2.86 7.82
N ALA A 35 6.11 -1.63 8.26
CA ALA A 35 5.07 -0.70 8.64
C ALA A 35 4.35 -0.06 7.44
N TYR A 36 3.09 0.27 7.64
CA TYR A 36 2.32 1.15 6.78
C TYR A 36 2.96 2.55 6.73
N SER A 37 2.91 3.21 5.56
CA SER A 37 3.55 4.51 5.31
C SER A 37 3.41 5.52 6.46
N GLU A 38 4.53 5.95 7.03
CA GLU A 38 4.58 6.84 8.20
C GLU A 38 4.04 8.25 7.92
N VAL A 39 4.03 8.68 6.65
CA VAL A 39 3.49 10.00 6.28
C VAL A 39 1.97 10.02 6.15
N THR A 40 1.32 8.86 6.17
CA THR A 40 -0.14 8.73 6.08
C THR A 40 -0.81 8.36 7.40
N THR A 41 -0.03 7.89 8.38
CA THR A 41 -0.54 7.43 9.70
C THR A 41 0.55 7.57 10.76
N CYS A 42 0.14 7.68 12.03
CA CYS A 42 1.05 7.64 13.18
C CYS A 42 1.46 6.22 13.59
N SER A 43 0.96 5.17 12.92
CA SER A 43 1.16 3.78 13.34
C SER A 43 2.65 3.38 13.35
N HIS A 44 3.46 3.81 12.37
CA HIS A 44 4.89 3.50 12.38
C HIS A 44 5.61 4.17 13.57
N GLN A 45 5.28 5.42 13.89
CA GLN A 45 5.84 6.06 15.10
C GLN A 45 5.42 5.31 16.37
N SER A 46 4.18 4.88 16.48
CA SER A 46 3.69 4.06 17.59
C SER A 46 4.44 2.73 17.69
N SER A 47 4.70 2.07 16.56
CA SER A 47 5.46 0.82 16.52
C SER A 47 6.92 1.00 16.95
N LYS A 48 7.57 2.09 16.56
CA LYS A 48 8.94 2.42 17.00
C LYS A 48 9.02 2.66 18.52
N ILE A 49 8.03 3.35 19.07
CA ILE A 49 7.93 3.54 20.54
C ILE A 49 7.76 2.18 21.22
N ALA A 50 6.90 1.31 20.69
CA ALA A 50 6.70 -0.03 21.24
C ALA A 50 7.94 -0.93 21.09
N ALA A 51 8.74 -0.76 20.05
CA ALA A 51 9.96 -1.54 19.83
C ALA A 51 11.11 -1.11 20.77
N ALA A 52 11.05 0.10 21.34
CA ALA A 52 12.10 0.59 22.23
C ALA A 52 12.29 -0.35 23.44
N GLY A 53 13.52 -0.81 23.63
CA GLY A 53 13.89 -1.78 24.68
C GLY A 53 13.56 -3.25 24.33
N ARG A 54 13.12 -3.54 23.11
CA ARG A 54 12.90 -4.90 22.57
C ARG A 54 13.91 -5.15 21.46
N ASP A 55 15.04 -5.73 21.79
CA ASP A 55 16.16 -6.02 20.86
C ASP A 55 15.82 -7.06 19.79
N TYR A 56 14.70 -7.75 19.97
CA TYR A 56 14.14 -8.72 19.01
C TYR A 56 13.15 -8.09 18.02
N VAL A 57 12.88 -6.76 18.07
CA VAL A 57 11.91 -6.08 17.20
C VAL A 57 12.59 -5.02 16.34
N PHE A 58 12.45 -5.17 15.03
CA PHE A 58 12.94 -4.22 14.04
C PHE A 58 11.78 -3.70 13.21
N SER A 59 11.64 -2.38 13.07
CA SER A 59 10.53 -1.75 12.36
C SER A 59 11.03 -0.86 11.23
N MET A 60 10.47 -1.04 10.04
CA MET A 60 10.80 -0.31 8.82
C MET A 60 9.54 0.31 8.21
N ASP A 61 9.60 1.58 7.82
CA ASP A 61 8.56 2.21 6.99
C ASP A 61 8.63 1.68 5.57
N THR A 62 7.58 1.01 5.09
CA THR A 62 7.53 0.56 3.70
C THR A 62 7.27 1.68 2.69
N ARG A 63 6.91 2.86 3.12
CA ARG A 63 6.46 3.98 2.28
C ARG A 63 5.20 3.65 1.44
N PHE A 64 4.59 2.49 1.66
CA PHE A 64 3.43 2.00 0.93
C PHE A 64 2.23 1.74 1.84
N VAL A 65 1.11 1.52 1.19
CA VAL A 65 -0.18 1.20 1.80
C VAL A 65 -0.82 0.04 1.04
N SER A 66 -1.78 -0.65 1.65
CA SER A 66 -2.62 -1.65 0.96
C SER A 66 -1.77 -2.68 0.17
N VAL A 67 -2.12 -2.97 -1.08
CA VAL A 67 -1.43 -3.96 -1.93
C VAL A 67 0.04 -3.66 -2.18
N GLY A 68 0.45 -2.38 -2.19
CA GLY A 68 1.86 -2.04 -2.32
C GLY A 68 2.67 -2.47 -1.11
N GLN A 69 2.14 -2.26 0.11
CA GLN A 69 2.75 -2.78 1.34
C GLN A 69 2.74 -4.31 1.35
N SER A 70 1.64 -4.94 0.90
CA SER A 70 1.56 -6.40 0.81
C SER A 70 2.60 -6.97 -0.15
N LEU A 71 2.82 -6.34 -1.30
CA LEU A 71 3.84 -6.75 -2.26
C LEU A 71 5.24 -6.68 -1.64
N VAL A 72 5.58 -5.55 -0.98
CA VAL A 72 6.86 -5.42 -0.28
C VAL A 72 7.02 -6.53 0.77
N ALA A 73 5.97 -6.82 1.54
CA ALA A 73 6.03 -7.86 2.58
C ALA A 73 6.23 -9.27 1.99
N VAL A 74 5.53 -9.60 0.90
CA VAL A 74 5.64 -10.89 0.21
C VAL A 74 7.03 -11.09 -0.38
N GLU A 75 7.57 -10.09 -1.07
CA GLU A 75 8.91 -10.19 -1.65
C GLU A 75 10.01 -10.26 -0.58
N THR A 76 9.84 -9.53 0.53
CA THR A 76 10.75 -9.63 1.68
C THR A 76 10.69 -11.03 2.30
N ALA A 77 9.49 -11.62 2.45
CA ALA A 77 9.33 -12.97 2.98
C ALA A 77 9.99 -14.02 2.09
N LYS A 78 9.81 -13.93 0.76
CA LYS A 78 10.50 -14.81 -0.21
C LYS A 78 12.02 -14.70 -0.10
N TYR A 79 12.54 -13.49 0.09
CA TYR A 79 13.96 -13.30 0.28
C TYR A 79 14.47 -13.99 1.55
N ILE A 80 13.76 -13.87 2.67
CA ILE A 80 14.10 -14.54 3.93
C ILE A 80 14.08 -16.07 3.76
N GLU A 81 13.07 -16.61 3.08
CA GLU A 81 12.99 -18.05 2.80
C GLU A 81 14.17 -18.55 1.97
N ALA A 82 14.63 -17.78 1.00
CA ALA A 82 15.77 -18.11 0.15
C ALA A 82 17.14 -17.87 0.85
N HIS A 83 17.19 -17.05 1.88
CA HIS A 83 18.40 -16.65 2.60
C HIS A 83 18.18 -16.77 4.12
N PRO A 84 18.09 -17.99 4.65
CA PRO A 84 17.76 -18.22 6.07
C PRO A 84 18.78 -17.65 7.06
N ASP A 85 20.01 -17.43 6.63
CA ASP A 85 21.10 -16.87 7.44
C ASP A 85 21.28 -15.35 7.27
N ALA A 86 20.37 -14.70 6.50
CA ALA A 86 20.46 -13.25 6.26
C ALA A 86 20.24 -12.46 7.55
N THR A 87 21.11 -11.48 7.78
CA THR A 87 20.97 -10.52 8.88
C THR A 87 19.79 -9.57 8.63
N VAL A 88 19.30 -8.92 9.68
CA VAL A 88 18.25 -7.91 9.59
C VAL A 88 18.63 -6.76 8.63
N ASP A 89 19.90 -6.35 8.66
CA ASP A 89 20.40 -5.28 7.80
C ASP A 89 20.39 -5.68 6.32
N GLU A 90 20.75 -6.93 5.99
CA GLU A 90 20.67 -7.47 4.64
C GLU A 90 19.22 -7.57 4.16
N ILE A 91 18.31 -8.05 5.02
CA ILE A 91 16.88 -8.12 4.72
C ILE A 91 16.33 -6.71 4.46
N PHE A 92 16.66 -5.73 5.28
CA PHE A 92 16.20 -4.35 5.10
C PHE A 92 16.83 -3.69 3.86
N ALA A 93 18.08 -3.98 3.55
CA ALA A 93 18.72 -3.53 2.31
C ALA A 93 17.97 -4.09 1.08
N PHE A 94 17.68 -5.40 1.06
CA PHE A 94 16.86 -6.01 0.01
C PHE A 94 15.47 -5.38 -0.07
N THR A 95 14.79 -5.22 1.08
CA THR A 95 13.45 -4.63 1.13
C THR A 95 13.44 -3.22 0.54
N ASN A 96 14.47 -2.41 0.76
CA ASN A 96 14.62 -1.10 0.12
C ASN A 96 14.68 -1.21 -1.41
N THR A 97 15.40 -2.18 -1.96
CA THR A 97 15.46 -2.39 -3.42
C THR A 97 14.09 -2.77 -4.00
N VAL A 98 13.29 -3.54 -3.26
CA VAL A 98 11.91 -3.84 -3.64
C VAL A 98 11.06 -2.57 -3.64
N MET A 99 11.13 -1.80 -2.55
CA MET A 99 10.36 -0.55 -2.41
C MET A 99 10.64 0.46 -3.53
N ASP A 100 11.87 0.55 -3.99
CA ASP A 100 12.27 1.47 -5.07
C ASP A 100 11.72 1.07 -6.45
N ARG A 101 11.25 -0.18 -6.59
CA ARG A 101 10.67 -0.73 -7.82
C ARG A 101 9.14 -0.83 -7.80
N VAL A 102 8.51 -0.75 -6.64
CA VAL A 102 7.05 -0.86 -6.52
C VAL A 102 6.36 0.40 -7.03
N LEU A 103 5.43 0.21 -7.95
CA LEU A 103 4.51 1.24 -8.40
C LEU A 103 3.14 1.00 -7.76
N LEU A 104 2.62 1.97 -7.05
CA LEU A 104 1.29 1.90 -6.42
C LEU A 104 0.46 3.12 -6.76
N GLY A 105 -0.76 2.88 -7.16
CA GLY A 105 -1.76 3.92 -7.35
C GLY A 105 -3.17 3.37 -7.29
N PHE A 106 -4.16 4.25 -7.33
CA PHE A 106 -5.56 3.88 -7.33
C PHE A 106 -6.44 4.97 -7.98
N VAL A 107 -7.63 4.56 -8.40
CA VAL A 107 -8.65 5.43 -8.97
C VAL A 107 -9.91 5.33 -8.10
N PRO A 108 -10.19 6.31 -7.23
CA PRO A 108 -11.39 6.29 -6.39
C PRO A 108 -12.64 6.56 -7.22
N THR A 109 -13.74 5.90 -6.87
CA THR A 109 -15.07 6.20 -7.42
C THR A 109 -15.61 7.52 -6.87
N ASP A 110 -15.29 7.82 -5.60
CA ASP A 110 -15.68 9.01 -4.87
C ASP A 110 -14.53 9.47 -3.96
N LEU A 111 -14.37 10.78 -3.84
CA LEU A 111 -13.34 11.42 -3.00
C LEU A 111 -13.82 11.71 -1.57
N ALA A 112 -15.11 11.50 -1.26
CA ALA A 112 -15.70 11.84 0.03
C ALA A 112 -14.97 11.18 1.21
N PHE A 113 -14.59 9.90 1.06
CA PHE A 113 -13.88 9.15 2.10
C PHE A 113 -12.45 9.65 2.33
N LEU A 114 -11.74 9.98 1.26
CA LEU A 114 -10.38 10.56 1.37
C LEU A 114 -10.43 11.94 2.02
N LYS A 115 -11.44 12.76 1.67
CA LYS A 115 -11.69 14.06 2.28
C LYS A 115 -12.01 13.91 3.77
N ALA A 116 -12.96 13.05 4.12
CA ALA A 116 -13.35 12.81 5.51
C ALA A 116 -12.18 12.26 6.35
N GLY A 117 -11.29 11.46 5.75
CA GLY A 117 -10.09 10.93 6.38
C GLY A 117 -8.93 11.93 6.49
N GLY A 118 -9.04 13.14 5.94
CA GLY A 118 -7.96 14.14 5.96
C GLY A 118 -6.76 13.81 5.04
N ARG A 119 -6.88 12.83 4.13
CA ARG A 119 -5.82 12.42 3.18
C ARG A 119 -5.93 13.13 1.82
N LEU A 120 -6.76 14.20 1.75
CA LEU A 120 -7.02 14.94 0.52
C LEU A 120 -6.21 16.23 0.37
N SER A 121 -5.36 16.59 1.34
CA SER A 121 -4.67 17.88 1.35
C SER A 121 -3.80 18.14 0.10
N ASN A 122 -3.30 17.08 -0.54
CA ASN A 122 -2.55 17.17 -1.79
C ASN A 122 -3.41 16.86 -3.04
N VAL A 123 -4.65 16.44 -2.84
CA VAL A 123 -5.63 16.14 -3.90
C VAL A 123 -6.58 17.34 -4.13
N ALA A 124 -6.49 18.38 -3.30
CA ALA A 124 -7.28 19.62 -3.41
C ALA A 124 -7.15 20.34 -4.76
N PHE A 125 -6.11 20.05 -5.52
CA PHE A 125 -5.91 20.55 -6.89
C PHE A 125 -6.91 19.99 -7.91
N LEU A 126 -7.77 19.08 -7.51
CA LEU A 126 -8.71 18.36 -8.39
C LEU A 126 -10.05 19.08 -8.57
N GLY A 127 -10.16 20.36 -8.26
CA GLY A 127 -11.38 21.15 -8.48
C GLY A 127 -12.64 20.31 -8.21
N ALA A 128 -13.23 20.40 -7.05
CA ALA A 128 -14.24 19.52 -6.48
C ALA A 128 -15.57 19.37 -7.26
N HIS A 129 -15.68 19.87 -8.48
CA HIS A 129 -16.95 20.01 -9.20
C HIS A 129 -16.98 19.45 -10.63
N LEU A 130 -15.99 18.66 -11.04
CA LEU A 130 -16.04 18.09 -12.40
C LEU A 130 -16.70 16.73 -12.38
N LEU A 131 -18.01 16.71 -12.55
CA LEU A 131 -18.84 15.56 -12.90
C LEU A 131 -18.12 14.68 -13.97
N LYS A 132 -17.93 13.41 -13.66
CA LYS A 132 -17.30 12.38 -14.54
C LYS A 132 -15.77 12.40 -14.63
N ILE A 133 -15.04 13.15 -13.80
CA ILE A 133 -13.58 13.03 -13.71
C ILE A 133 -13.23 12.11 -12.54
N LYS A 134 -12.36 11.15 -12.81
CA LYS A 134 -11.75 10.25 -11.82
C LYS A 134 -10.26 10.53 -11.73
N PRO A 135 -9.76 10.94 -10.55
CA PRO A 135 -8.34 11.18 -10.37
C PRO A 135 -7.57 9.86 -10.34
N CYS A 136 -6.40 9.86 -10.93
CA CYS A 136 -5.35 8.91 -10.64
C CYS A 136 -4.60 9.41 -9.43
N ILE A 137 -4.57 8.62 -8.37
CA ILE A 137 -3.81 8.91 -7.15
C ILE A 137 -2.69 7.88 -7.06
N GLU A 138 -1.47 8.35 -7.03
CA GLU A 138 -0.29 7.51 -6.87
C GLU A 138 0.33 7.68 -5.50
N VAL A 139 1.03 6.66 -5.04
CA VAL A 139 1.82 6.71 -3.82
C VAL A 139 3.27 7.02 -4.20
N THR A 140 3.75 8.19 -3.84
CA THR A 140 5.11 8.64 -4.14
C THR A 140 5.75 9.17 -2.87
N GLY A 141 6.88 8.59 -2.45
CA GLY A 141 7.54 8.94 -1.19
C GLY A 141 6.60 8.79 0.02
N GLY A 142 5.73 7.77 -0.01
CA GLY A 142 4.73 7.48 1.02
C GLY A 142 3.48 8.39 1.00
N LYS A 143 3.39 9.37 0.11
CA LYS A 143 2.28 10.34 0.03
C LYS A 143 1.33 10.03 -1.11
N PHE A 144 0.07 10.39 -0.93
CA PHE A 144 -0.93 10.34 -1.99
C PHE A 144 -0.81 11.57 -2.89
N VAL A 145 -0.48 11.36 -4.15
CA VAL A 145 -0.29 12.42 -5.14
C VAL A 145 -1.25 12.22 -6.30
N ALA A 146 -2.06 13.22 -6.62
CA ALA A 146 -2.89 13.20 -7.82
C ALA A 146 -2.02 13.52 -9.04
N THR A 147 -1.82 12.54 -9.93
CA THR A 147 -0.90 12.64 -11.06
C THR A 147 -1.62 12.81 -12.39
N LYS A 148 -2.82 12.24 -12.54
CA LYS A 148 -3.57 12.26 -13.78
C LYS A 148 -5.07 12.31 -13.52
N LYS A 149 -5.83 12.73 -14.52
CA LYS A 149 -7.30 12.76 -14.50
C LYS A 149 -7.83 11.90 -15.65
N PHE A 150 -8.70 10.96 -15.33
CA PHE A 150 -9.41 10.16 -16.33
C PHE A 150 -10.85 10.62 -16.46
N ARG A 151 -11.47 10.35 -17.61
CA ARG A 151 -12.88 10.66 -17.90
C ARG A 151 -13.59 9.44 -18.46
N GLY A 152 -14.80 9.20 -18.02
CA GLY A 152 -15.67 8.15 -18.52
C GLY A 152 -16.18 7.18 -17.47
N SER A 153 -16.58 5.98 -17.89
CA SER A 153 -16.99 4.90 -17.01
C SER A 153 -15.80 4.46 -16.11
N MET A 154 -16.10 3.79 -15.00
CA MET A 154 -15.06 3.26 -14.12
C MET A 154 -14.16 2.27 -14.86
N LEU A 155 -14.74 1.40 -15.67
CA LEU A 155 -14.00 0.45 -16.50
C LEU A 155 -12.98 1.15 -17.42
N LYS A 156 -13.43 2.17 -18.18
CA LYS A 156 -12.52 2.94 -19.04
C LYS A 156 -11.39 3.61 -18.24
N CYS A 157 -11.72 4.16 -17.08
CA CYS A 157 -10.73 4.81 -16.24
C CYS A 157 -9.74 3.81 -15.62
N ALA A 158 -10.21 2.62 -15.23
CA ALA A 158 -9.38 1.56 -14.66
C ALA A 158 -8.38 0.99 -15.69
N ARG A 159 -8.82 0.72 -16.92
CA ARG A 159 -7.91 0.32 -18.01
C ARG A 159 -6.87 1.41 -18.30
N ALA A 160 -7.30 2.65 -18.48
CA ALA A 160 -6.40 3.79 -18.72
C ALA A 160 -5.43 4.05 -17.53
N PHE A 161 -5.81 3.66 -16.33
CA PHE A 161 -4.93 3.70 -15.15
C PHE A 161 -3.83 2.63 -15.23
N ILE A 162 -4.16 1.38 -15.57
CA ILE A 162 -3.14 0.33 -15.75
C ILE A 162 -2.18 0.74 -16.89
N ASP A 163 -2.69 1.18 -18.04
CA ASP A 163 -1.86 1.67 -19.15
C ASP A 163 -0.91 2.79 -18.70
N HIS A 164 -1.43 3.71 -17.90
CA HIS A 164 -0.61 4.80 -17.36
C HIS A 164 0.50 4.29 -16.43
N MET A 165 0.22 3.30 -15.60
CA MET A 165 1.22 2.72 -14.70
C MET A 165 2.27 1.92 -15.46
N VAL A 166 1.86 1.12 -16.44
CA VAL A 166 2.77 0.34 -17.31
C VAL A 166 3.69 1.25 -18.13
N ALA A 167 3.19 2.39 -18.58
CA ALA A 167 3.98 3.36 -19.37
C ALA A 167 5.08 4.10 -18.56
N LYS A 168 5.21 3.85 -17.26
CA LYS A 168 6.17 4.59 -16.40
C LYS A 168 7.62 4.08 -16.48
N GLY A 169 7.85 2.88 -17.00
CA GLY A 169 9.19 2.33 -17.08
C GLY A 169 9.19 0.84 -17.39
N GLU A 170 10.30 0.19 -17.03
CA GLU A 170 10.39 -1.26 -17.11
C GLU A 170 9.49 -1.93 -16.07
N ILE A 171 8.60 -2.78 -16.53
CA ILE A 171 7.62 -3.49 -15.72
C ILE A 171 7.98 -4.96 -15.64
N ASP A 172 7.95 -5.48 -14.42
CA ASP A 172 7.96 -6.92 -14.18
C ASP A 172 6.53 -7.45 -14.35
N TYR A 173 6.31 -8.19 -15.43
CA TYR A 173 5.00 -8.79 -15.75
C TYR A 173 4.75 -10.13 -15.04
N SER A 174 5.61 -10.52 -14.10
CA SER A 174 5.42 -11.79 -13.37
C SER A 174 4.17 -11.76 -12.50
N HIS A 175 3.74 -10.59 -12.02
CA HIS A 175 2.52 -10.43 -11.24
C HIS A 175 2.09 -8.96 -11.15
N ILE A 176 0.81 -8.75 -10.85
CA ILE A 176 0.19 -7.45 -10.52
C ILE A 176 -0.75 -7.62 -9.33
N GLY A 177 -0.71 -6.71 -8.38
CA GLY A 177 -1.65 -6.69 -7.26
C GLY A 177 -2.88 -5.83 -7.59
N LEU A 178 -4.06 -6.45 -7.73
CA LEU A 178 -5.33 -5.76 -7.92
C LEU A 178 -6.13 -5.77 -6.62
N ALA A 179 -6.48 -4.60 -6.11
CA ALA A 179 -7.33 -4.46 -4.92
C ALA A 179 -8.61 -3.69 -5.25
N TYR A 180 -9.69 -4.14 -4.65
CA TYR A 180 -11.01 -3.58 -4.86
C TYR A 180 -11.64 -3.18 -3.53
N SER A 181 -12.46 -2.15 -3.55
CA SER A 181 -13.32 -1.78 -2.42
C SER A 181 -14.78 -2.10 -2.72
N VAL A 182 -15.61 -2.00 -1.69
CA VAL A 182 -17.07 -2.17 -1.81
C VAL A 182 -17.64 -1.22 -2.87
N GLY A 183 -18.55 -1.73 -3.69
CA GLY A 183 -19.26 -0.95 -4.71
C GLY A 183 -18.74 -1.12 -6.14
N LEU A 184 -17.67 -1.89 -6.35
CA LEU A 184 -17.28 -2.33 -7.69
C LEU A 184 -17.97 -3.66 -8.02
N SER A 185 -18.55 -3.75 -9.25
CA SER A 185 -19.20 -4.96 -9.72
C SER A 185 -18.18 -6.09 -9.96
N GLU A 186 -18.63 -7.33 -9.85
CA GLU A 186 -17.81 -8.51 -10.17
C GLU A 186 -17.38 -8.52 -11.64
N GLU A 187 -18.29 -8.08 -12.54
CA GLU A 187 -18.00 -7.94 -13.97
C GLU A 187 -16.80 -7.00 -14.21
N LEU A 188 -16.77 -5.83 -13.54
CA LEU A 188 -15.64 -4.90 -13.66
C LEU A 188 -14.34 -5.51 -13.13
N ARG A 189 -14.39 -6.27 -12.04
CA ARG A 189 -13.21 -6.95 -11.48
C ARG A 189 -12.67 -7.97 -12.47
N ALA A 190 -13.55 -8.85 -12.98
CA ALA A 190 -13.18 -9.85 -13.99
C ALA A 190 -12.59 -9.22 -15.25
N ASP A 191 -13.19 -8.13 -15.74
CA ASP A 191 -12.67 -7.40 -16.90
C ASP A 191 -11.27 -6.84 -16.67
N MET A 192 -10.98 -6.36 -15.44
CA MET A 192 -9.65 -5.85 -15.10
C MET A 192 -8.60 -6.96 -15.00
N GLU A 193 -8.97 -8.15 -14.52
CA GLU A 193 -8.10 -9.32 -14.51
C GLU A 193 -7.78 -9.78 -15.95
N VAL A 194 -8.79 -9.89 -16.80
CA VAL A 194 -8.61 -10.19 -18.24
C VAL A 194 -7.69 -9.16 -18.88
N TYR A 195 -7.92 -7.87 -18.62
CA TYR A 195 -7.10 -6.81 -19.19
C TYR A 195 -5.64 -6.86 -18.72
N ALA A 196 -5.39 -7.19 -17.47
CA ALA A 196 -4.04 -7.37 -16.97
C ALA A 196 -3.32 -8.54 -17.71
N HIS A 197 -4.02 -9.65 -17.95
CA HIS A 197 -3.48 -10.76 -18.74
C HIS A 197 -3.23 -10.38 -20.22
N GLU A 198 -4.11 -9.58 -20.84
CA GLU A 198 -3.92 -9.05 -22.20
C GLU A 198 -2.65 -8.19 -22.31
N LEU A 199 -2.28 -7.50 -21.25
CA LEU A 199 -1.04 -6.72 -21.16
C LEU A 199 0.21 -7.57 -20.87
N GLY A 200 0.06 -8.86 -20.56
CA GLY A 200 1.13 -9.81 -20.33
C GLY A 200 1.42 -10.15 -18.87
N PHE A 201 0.65 -9.63 -17.91
CA PHE A 201 0.78 -10.05 -16.51
C PHE A 201 0.32 -11.52 -16.33
N LYS A 202 0.99 -12.23 -15.42
CA LYS A 202 0.73 -13.64 -15.13
C LYS A 202 -0.22 -13.81 -13.96
#